data_013416768f7fd4f375382fcc62d07e71
#
_entry.id   013416768f7fd4f375382fcc62d07e71
#
_cell.length_a   1.000
_cell.length_b   1.000
_cell.length_c   1.000
_cell.angle_alpha   90.00
_cell.angle_beta   90.00
_cell.angle_gamma   90.00
#
_symmetry.space_group_name_H-M   'P 1'
#
loop_
_entity.id
_entity.type
_entity.pdbx_description
1 polymer ?
#
loop_
_entity_poly.entity_id
_entity_poly.type
_entity_poly.pdbx_seq_one_letter_code
_entity_poly.pdbx_strand_id
1 'polypeptide(L)'
;MLVGLINPTSGEIKICGHDLKNDTKNALREVGAVVENPELYKYLSGRENLMQIARIRNVSKEDVEETIKLVGLEGRIDDKVKKYSLGMKQRLGLAASLLSKPKLLILDEPTNGLDPSGILDFREVVQKAAKERGMAVFVSSHILSEVQNLCDKVAFINDGVIKAVEKINSDTNSMETEKDIICLVSNDDKKMIENEVKKLTYVSSCKINDKGLQIILESNSTSRLVKHLACNNFNIEEIYKERKGLEQRYMELVEGGIR
;
A
#
# COMPACT_ATOMS: atom_id res chain seq x y z
N MET A 1 -11.30 15.86 -5.51
CA MET A 1 -11.58 16.70 -4.33
C MET A 1 -10.29 17.12 -3.60
N LEU A 2 -9.44 16.20 -3.12
CA LEU A 2 -8.23 16.56 -2.33
C LEU A 2 -7.23 17.49 -3.04
N VAL A 3 -7.16 17.45 -4.37
CA VAL A 3 -6.31 18.35 -5.19
C VAL A 3 -7.04 19.61 -5.67
N GLY A 4 -8.23 19.92 -5.13
CA GLY A 4 -8.97 21.15 -5.41
C GLY A 4 -9.69 21.20 -6.76
N LEU A 5 -9.66 20.14 -7.59
CA LEU A 5 -10.29 20.13 -8.93
C LEU A 5 -11.83 20.03 -8.86
N ILE A 6 -12.38 19.47 -7.81
CA ILE A 6 -13.83 19.28 -7.60
C ILE A 6 -14.15 19.64 -6.16
N ASN A 7 -15.20 20.43 -5.95
CA ASN A 7 -15.68 20.76 -4.62
C ASN A 7 -16.52 19.61 -4.02
N PRO A 8 -16.43 19.37 -2.70
CA PRO A 8 -17.35 18.43 -2.05
C PRO A 8 -18.76 19.01 -1.99
N THR A 9 -19.78 18.16 -2.12
CA THR A 9 -21.19 18.55 -1.97
C THR A 9 -21.50 18.96 -0.52
N SER A 10 -20.87 18.26 0.43
CA SER A 10 -20.96 18.53 1.87
C SER A 10 -19.68 18.12 2.57
N GLY A 11 -19.49 18.56 3.80
CA GLY A 11 -18.30 18.29 4.61
C GLY A 11 -17.16 19.27 4.38
N GLU A 12 -16.06 19.06 5.08
CA GLU A 12 -14.86 19.92 5.08
C GLU A 12 -13.62 19.08 4.72
N ILE A 13 -12.69 19.73 4.02
CA ILE A 13 -11.36 19.15 3.73
C ILE A 13 -10.32 20.11 4.31
N LYS A 14 -9.49 19.63 5.22
CA LYS A 14 -8.37 20.38 5.79
C LYS A 14 -7.05 19.66 5.50
N ILE A 15 -6.08 20.40 4.97
CA ILE A 15 -4.73 19.90 4.69
C ILE A 15 -3.75 20.76 5.47
N CYS A 16 -2.97 20.16 6.36
CA CYS A 16 -2.04 20.85 7.23
C CYS A 16 -2.67 22.02 8.03
N GLY A 17 -3.94 21.89 8.42
CA GLY A 17 -4.71 22.91 9.14
C GLY A 17 -5.40 23.94 8.26
N HIS A 18 -5.11 23.99 6.96
CA HIS A 18 -5.74 24.92 6.01
C HIS A 18 -7.00 24.31 5.41
N ASP A 19 -8.10 25.06 5.43
CA ASP A 19 -9.35 24.66 4.79
C ASP A 19 -9.24 24.76 3.26
N LEU A 20 -9.49 23.66 2.57
CA LEU A 20 -9.28 23.61 1.12
C LEU A 20 -10.23 24.52 0.34
N LYS A 21 -11.43 24.81 0.87
CA LYS A 21 -12.40 25.68 0.20
C LYS A 21 -12.08 27.17 0.41
N ASN A 22 -11.72 27.55 1.62
CA ASN A 22 -11.57 28.95 2.02
C ASN A 22 -10.11 29.44 1.93
N ASP A 23 -9.15 28.52 2.03
CA ASP A 23 -7.69 28.80 1.96
C ASP A 23 -6.99 27.83 1.00
N THR A 24 -7.54 27.66 -0.19
CA THR A 24 -7.07 26.73 -1.24
C THR A 24 -5.59 26.86 -1.52
N LYS A 25 -5.08 28.09 -1.59
CA LYS A 25 -3.67 28.36 -1.94
C LYS A 25 -2.71 27.77 -0.90
N ASN A 26 -2.96 27.98 0.38
CA ASN A 26 -2.11 27.48 1.44
C ASN A 26 -2.29 25.96 1.62
N ALA A 27 -3.51 25.46 1.51
CA ALA A 27 -3.78 24.01 1.53
C ALA A 27 -3.01 23.28 0.40
N LEU A 28 -3.10 23.75 -0.84
CA LEU A 28 -2.45 23.10 -1.99
C LEU A 28 -0.94 23.37 -2.09
N ARG A 29 -0.41 24.34 -1.35
CA ARG A 29 1.03 24.56 -1.24
C ARG A 29 1.73 23.40 -0.58
N GLU A 30 1.06 22.73 0.35
CA GLU A 30 1.57 21.59 1.10
C GLU A 30 1.31 20.24 0.41
N VAL A 31 0.75 20.27 -0.83
CA VAL A 31 0.38 19.06 -1.60
C VAL A 31 1.23 18.92 -2.84
N GLY A 32 1.81 17.73 -3.02
CA GLY A 32 2.27 17.22 -4.29
C GLY A 32 1.27 16.20 -4.82
N ALA A 33 0.99 16.18 -6.11
CA ALA A 33 0.06 15.22 -6.68
C ALA A 33 0.51 14.73 -8.05
N VAL A 34 0.29 13.44 -8.30
CA VAL A 34 0.33 12.84 -9.63
C VAL A 34 -1.02 12.15 -9.84
N VAL A 35 -1.82 12.68 -10.78
CA VAL A 35 -3.14 12.16 -11.12
C VAL A 35 -3.02 11.42 -12.44
N GLU A 36 -3.22 10.12 -12.42
CA GLU A 36 -3.04 9.22 -13.57
C GLU A 36 -1.65 9.35 -14.21
N ASN A 37 -1.59 9.86 -15.44
CA ASN A 37 -0.34 10.01 -16.18
C ASN A 37 0.21 11.43 -16.04
N PRO A 38 1.50 11.58 -15.76
CA PRO A 38 2.10 12.92 -15.69
C PRO A 38 2.10 13.59 -17.06
N GLU A 39 1.50 14.78 -17.12
CA GLU A 39 1.47 15.63 -18.31
C GLU A 39 2.82 16.35 -18.48
N LEU A 40 3.69 15.76 -19.30
CA LEU A 40 5.06 16.22 -19.52
C LEU A 40 5.25 16.78 -20.92
N TYR A 41 6.06 17.81 -21.03
CA TYR A 41 6.46 18.38 -22.33
C TYR A 41 7.44 17.43 -23.03
N LYS A 42 6.95 16.60 -23.97
CA LYS A 42 7.70 15.52 -24.61
C LYS A 42 8.93 15.96 -25.42
N TYR A 43 8.93 17.21 -25.88
CA TYR A 43 10.04 17.79 -26.68
C TYR A 43 11.12 18.47 -25.83
N LEU A 44 10.85 18.68 -24.55
CA LEU A 44 11.81 19.16 -23.56
C LEU A 44 12.54 17.97 -22.93
N SER A 45 13.70 18.23 -22.34
CA SER A 45 14.39 17.26 -21.47
C SER A 45 13.64 17.12 -20.14
N GLY A 46 13.98 16.07 -19.36
CA GLY A 46 13.47 15.92 -18.01
C GLY A 46 13.81 17.13 -17.13
N ARG A 47 15.05 17.59 -17.21
CA ARG A 47 15.54 18.77 -16.50
C ARG A 47 14.74 20.02 -16.86
N GLU A 48 14.53 20.29 -18.14
CA GLU A 48 13.73 21.43 -18.58
C GLU A 48 12.30 21.37 -18.07
N ASN A 49 11.67 20.20 -18.06
CA ASN A 49 10.34 20.00 -17.46
C ASN A 49 10.34 20.39 -15.97
N LEU A 50 11.29 19.90 -15.18
CA LEU A 50 11.39 20.24 -13.76
C LEU A 50 11.66 21.72 -13.53
N MET A 51 12.53 22.33 -14.34
CA MET A 51 12.85 23.75 -14.24
C MET A 51 11.67 24.68 -14.53
N GLN A 52 10.70 24.27 -15.38
CA GLN A 52 9.45 25.05 -15.55
C GLN A 52 8.68 25.14 -14.22
N ILE A 53 8.53 24.02 -13.54
CA ILE A 53 7.81 23.95 -12.26
C ILE A 53 8.61 24.67 -11.16
N ALA A 54 9.93 24.47 -11.13
CA ALA A 54 10.80 25.10 -10.16
C ALA A 54 10.72 26.64 -10.23
N ARG A 55 10.67 27.22 -11.43
CA ARG A 55 10.48 28.69 -11.63
C ARG A 55 9.14 29.15 -11.05
N ILE A 56 8.04 28.43 -11.31
CA ILE A 56 6.70 28.80 -10.82
C ILE A 56 6.62 28.69 -9.28
N ARG A 57 7.28 27.68 -8.72
CA ARG A 57 7.25 27.38 -7.28
C ARG A 57 8.38 28.05 -6.49
N ASN A 58 9.28 28.81 -7.14
CA ASN A 58 10.48 29.42 -6.56
C ASN A 58 11.39 28.39 -5.85
N VAL A 59 11.60 27.23 -6.49
CA VAL A 59 12.47 26.16 -6.01
C VAL A 59 13.90 26.41 -6.47
N SER A 60 14.88 26.20 -5.61
CA SER A 60 16.29 26.37 -5.93
C SER A 60 16.80 25.33 -6.94
N LYS A 61 17.89 25.62 -7.63
CA LYS A 61 18.53 24.64 -8.52
C LYS A 61 19.07 23.45 -7.75
N GLU A 62 19.56 23.68 -6.57
CA GLU A 62 20.07 22.65 -5.64
C GLU A 62 18.97 21.66 -5.26
N ASP A 63 17.78 22.15 -4.93
CA ASP A 63 16.61 21.30 -4.62
C ASP A 63 16.13 20.50 -5.84
N VAL A 64 16.25 21.07 -7.05
CA VAL A 64 15.98 20.35 -8.30
C VAL A 64 16.95 19.18 -8.47
N GLU A 65 18.27 19.41 -8.29
CA GLU A 65 19.29 18.36 -8.40
C GLU A 65 19.10 17.27 -7.34
N GLU A 66 18.81 17.67 -6.09
CA GLU A 66 18.49 16.72 -5.02
C GLU A 66 17.29 15.83 -5.40
N THR A 67 16.25 16.45 -5.95
CA THR A 67 15.04 15.71 -6.35
C THR A 67 15.32 14.78 -7.54
N ILE A 68 16.14 15.17 -8.51
CA ILE A 68 16.57 14.32 -9.63
C ILE A 68 17.29 13.07 -9.11
N LYS A 69 18.20 13.24 -8.14
CA LYS A 69 18.90 12.13 -7.48
C LYS A 69 17.95 11.21 -6.72
N LEU A 70 17.00 11.80 -5.99
CA LEU A 70 16.01 11.05 -5.22
C LEU A 70 15.19 10.08 -6.10
N VAL A 71 14.81 10.51 -7.30
CA VAL A 71 14.03 9.70 -8.24
C VAL A 71 14.88 8.84 -9.18
N GLY A 72 16.22 8.89 -9.09
CA GLY A 72 17.13 8.07 -9.87
C GLY A 72 17.10 8.36 -11.38
N LEU A 73 17.06 9.66 -11.76
CA LEU A 73 17.05 10.07 -13.15
C LEU A 73 18.33 10.81 -13.62
N GLU A 74 19.39 10.87 -12.79
CA GLU A 74 20.61 11.63 -13.08
C GLU A 74 21.22 11.30 -14.45
N GLY A 75 21.32 10.00 -14.76
CA GLY A 75 21.96 9.56 -16.02
C GLY A 75 21.13 9.84 -17.29
N ARG A 76 19.88 10.24 -17.15
CA ARG A 76 18.94 10.42 -18.27
C ARG A 76 18.18 11.72 -18.24
N ILE A 77 18.41 12.59 -17.24
CA ILE A 77 17.62 13.81 -17.01
C ILE A 77 17.71 14.83 -18.15
N ASP A 78 18.80 14.83 -18.87
CA ASP A 78 19.04 15.75 -20.00
C ASP A 78 18.55 15.19 -21.35
N ASP A 79 18.07 13.92 -21.38
CA ASP A 79 17.39 13.35 -22.54
C ASP A 79 15.99 13.92 -22.70
N LYS A 80 15.53 14.05 -23.95
CA LYS A 80 14.15 14.46 -24.27
C LYS A 80 13.14 13.43 -23.76
N VAL A 81 12.08 13.89 -23.09
CA VAL A 81 11.04 13.06 -22.47
C VAL A 81 10.35 12.12 -23.46
N LYS A 82 10.31 12.46 -24.76
CA LYS A 82 9.81 11.54 -25.81
C LYS A 82 10.56 10.20 -25.89
N LYS A 83 11.81 10.14 -25.39
CA LYS A 83 12.64 8.92 -25.35
C LYS A 83 12.50 8.14 -24.05
N TYR A 84 11.73 8.65 -23.08
CA TYR A 84 11.57 8.03 -21.79
C TYR A 84 10.65 6.82 -21.85
N SER A 85 11.01 5.77 -21.09
CA SER A 85 10.08 4.68 -20.77
C SER A 85 8.91 5.20 -19.92
N LEU A 86 7.86 4.41 -19.77
CA LEU A 86 6.73 4.78 -18.90
C LEU A 86 7.21 4.99 -17.46
N GLY A 87 8.02 4.09 -16.91
CA GLY A 87 8.58 4.21 -15.56
C GLY A 87 9.44 5.47 -15.38
N MET A 88 10.24 5.86 -16.39
CA MET A 88 10.97 7.13 -16.34
C MET A 88 10.03 8.34 -16.33
N LYS A 89 8.93 8.30 -17.09
CA LYS A 89 7.91 9.37 -17.08
C LYS A 89 7.21 9.46 -15.73
N GLN A 90 6.84 8.33 -15.13
CA GLN A 90 6.24 8.28 -13.79
C GLN A 90 7.19 8.84 -12.74
N ARG A 91 8.48 8.45 -12.77
CA ARG A 91 9.49 9.02 -11.87
C ARG A 91 9.73 10.52 -12.08
N LEU A 92 9.64 11.00 -13.31
CA LEU A 92 9.74 12.44 -13.59
C LEU A 92 8.50 13.21 -13.08
N GLY A 93 7.30 12.64 -13.22
CA GLY A 93 6.07 13.19 -12.64
C GLY A 93 6.12 13.22 -11.10
N LEU A 94 6.64 12.15 -10.50
CA LEU A 94 6.90 12.10 -9.07
C LEU A 94 7.90 13.21 -8.66
N ALA A 95 9.02 13.37 -9.39
CA ALA A 95 9.98 14.44 -9.14
C ALA A 95 9.31 15.82 -9.18
N ALA A 96 8.48 16.07 -10.18
CA ALA A 96 7.73 17.32 -10.32
C ALA A 96 6.83 17.62 -9.11
N SER A 97 6.15 16.59 -8.60
CA SER A 97 5.29 16.69 -7.41
C SER A 97 6.08 16.92 -6.11
N LEU A 98 7.33 16.45 -6.06
CA LEU A 98 8.20 16.53 -4.89
C LEU A 98 9.02 17.85 -4.81
N LEU A 99 9.11 18.63 -5.88
CA LEU A 99 9.94 19.84 -5.93
C LEU A 99 9.65 20.84 -4.81
N SER A 100 8.38 21.02 -4.45
CA SER A 100 7.96 21.96 -3.39
C SER A 100 8.13 21.41 -1.98
N LYS A 101 8.76 20.24 -1.80
CA LYS A 101 8.90 19.54 -0.50
C LYS A 101 7.54 19.45 0.23
N PRO A 102 6.51 18.85 -0.40
CA PRO A 102 5.16 18.80 0.15
C PRO A 102 5.12 17.98 1.45
N LYS A 103 4.12 18.24 2.30
CA LYS A 103 3.81 17.41 3.47
C LYS A 103 2.86 16.25 3.15
N LEU A 104 2.10 16.38 2.05
CA LEU A 104 1.21 15.35 1.55
C LEU A 104 1.48 15.10 0.07
N LEU A 105 1.77 13.85 -0.27
CA LEU A 105 1.87 13.38 -1.66
C LEU A 105 0.64 12.55 -1.99
N ILE A 106 -0.04 12.89 -3.08
CA ILE A 106 -1.22 12.16 -3.59
C ILE A 106 -0.84 11.50 -4.91
N LEU A 107 -1.02 10.19 -4.98
CA LEU A 107 -0.70 9.37 -6.15
C LEU A 107 -1.95 8.60 -6.57
N ASP A 108 -2.44 8.86 -7.78
CA ASP A 108 -3.62 8.20 -8.33
C ASP A 108 -3.18 7.15 -9.34
N GLU A 109 -3.36 5.86 -9.00
CA GLU A 109 -2.98 4.69 -9.81
C GLU A 109 -1.54 4.78 -10.39
N PRO A 110 -0.51 5.12 -9.58
CA PRO A 110 0.79 5.56 -10.09
C PRO A 110 1.61 4.46 -10.77
N THR A 111 1.27 3.20 -10.55
CA THR A 111 1.97 2.03 -11.10
C THR A 111 1.28 1.45 -12.32
N ASN A 112 0.16 2.04 -12.73
CA ASN A 112 -0.65 1.53 -13.83
C ASN A 112 0.17 1.49 -15.15
N GLY A 113 0.21 0.31 -15.77
CA GLY A 113 0.96 0.08 -17.01
C GLY A 113 2.47 -0.06 -16.86
N LEU A 114 3.02 -0.03 -15.64
CA LEU A 114 4.42 -0.38 -15.40
C LEU A 114 4.63 -1.89 -15.47
N ASP A 115 5.82 -2.28 -15.91
CA ASP A 115 6.29 -3.65 -15.76
C ASP A 115 6.67 -3.96 -14.30
N PRO A 116 6.78 -5.23 -13.89
CA PRO A 116 7.08 -5.60 -12.51
C PRO A 116 8.34 -4.95 -11.94
N SER A 117 9.37 -4.74 -12.75
CA SER A 117 10.61 -4.06 -12.34
C SER A 117 10.34 -2.57 -12.07
N GLY A 118 9.60 -1.91 -12.98
CA GLY A 118 9.22 -0.50 -12.82
C GLY A 118 8.36 -0.24 -11.59
N ILE A 119 7.48 -1.19 -11.21
CA ILE A 119 6.67 -1.11 -9.97
C ILE A 119 7.58 -1.14 -8.74
N LEU A 120 8.55 -2.07 -8.71
CA LEU A 120 9.50 -2.16 -7.59
C LEU A 120 10.33 -0.88 -7.44
N ASP A 121 10.92 -0.41 -8.54
CA ASP A 121 11.72 0.83 -8.57
C ASP A 121 10.89 2.04 -8.11
N PHE A 122 9.66 2.18 -8.62
CA PHE A 122 8.77 3.29 -8.25
C PHE A 122 8.43 3.27 -6.76
N ARG A 123 8.09 2.10 -6.23
CA ARG A 123 7.80 1.90 -4.81
C ARG A 123 8.97 2.30 -3.92
N GLU A 124 10.18 1.83 -4.24
CA GLU A 124 11.39 2.19 -3.48
C GLU A 124 11.62 3.71 -3.45
N VAL A 125 11.43 4.38 -4.59
CA VAL A 125 11.55 5.84 -4.68
C VAL A 125 10.52 6.54 -3.80
N VAL A 126 9.24 6.11 -3.82
CA VAL A 126 8.18 6.70 -2.99
C VAL A 126 8.45 6.48 -1.51
N GLN A 127 8.82 5.26 -1.10
CA GLN A 127 9.14 4.94 0.30
C GLN A 127 10.34 5.74 0.80
N LYS A 128 11.40 5.84 -0.02
CA LYS A 128 12.58 6.64 0.29
C LYS A 128 12.22 8.11 0.47
N ALA A 129 11.47 8.68 -0.49
CA ALA A 129 11.02 10.08 -0.43
C ALA A 129 10.16 10.36 0.80
N ALA A 130 9.22 9.47 1.13
CA ALA A 130 8.37 9.60 2.31
C ALA A 130 9.18 9.61 3.60
N LYS A 131 10.15 8.69 3.73
CA LYS A 131 11.01 8.55 4.90
C LYS A 131 11.97 9.74 5.06
N GLU A 132 12.67 10.10 3.99
CA GLU A 132 13.68 11.17 4.03
C GLU A 132 13.06 12.55 4.27
N ARG A 133 11.86 12.79 3.76
CA ARG A 133 11.18 14.09 3.86
C ARG A 133 10.10 14.15 4.95
N GLY A 134 9.83 13.05 5.64
CA GLY A 134 8.81 12.99 6.69
C GLY A 134 7.42 13.36 6.19
N MET A 135 7.07 13.02 4.94
CA MET A 135 5.79 13.35 4.33
C MET A 135 4.80 12.20 4.39
N ALA A 136 3.52 12.50 4.46
CA ALA A 136 2.45 11.54 4.29
C ALA A 136 2.23 11.24 2.81
N VAL A 137 1.95 9.96 2.48
CA VAL A 137 1.63 9.53 1.11
C VAL A 137 0.23 8.94 1.09
N PHE A 138 -0.60 9.42 0.17
CA PHE A 138 -1.93 8.91 -0.10
C PHE A 138 -1.95 8.32 -1.51
N VAL A 139 -2.20 7.01 -1.61
CA VAL A 139 -2.17 6.28 -2.88
C VAL A 139 -3.52 5.65 -3.15
N SER A 140 -4.04 5.80 -4.36
CA SER A 140 -5.09 4.94 -4.87
C SER A 140 -4.47 3.79 -5.67
N SER A 141 -5.00 2.59 -5.53
CA SER A 141 -4.66 1.43 -6.36
C SER A 141 -5.77 0.40 -6.30
N HIS A 142 -5.98 -0.30 -7.41
CA HIS A 142 -6.83 -1.48 -7.49
C HIS A 142 -6.04 -2.79 -7.32
N ILE A 143 -4.71 -2.70 -7.19
CA ILE A 143 -3.81 -3.85 -7.03
C ILE A 143 -3.48 -4.00 -5.54
N LEU A 144 -4.17 -4.93 -4.88
CA LEU A 144 -4.08 -5.12 -3.42
C LEU A 144 -2.67 -5.48 -2.94
N SER A 145 -1.91 -6.23 -3.73
CA SER A 145 -0.51 -6.57 -3.41
C SER A 145 0.41 -5.35 -3.40
N GLU A 146 0.16 -4.34 -4.23
CA GLU A 146 0.91 -3.08 -4.21
C GLU A 146 0.59 -2.28 -2.96
N VAL A 147 -0.70 -2.15 -2.63
CA VAL A 147 -1.15 -1.49 -1.40
C VAL A 147 -0.52 -2.14 -0.17
N GLN A 148 -0.50 -3.47 -0.12
CA GLN A 148 0.10 -4.23 0.99
C GLN A 148 1.59 -3.96 1.16
N ASN A 149 2.32 -3.74 0.06
CA ASN A 149 3.76 -3.52 0.09
C ASN A 149 4.19 -2.06 0.24
N LEU A 150 3.29 -1.10 -0.03
CA LEU A 150 3.60 0.32 -0.04
C LEU A 150 3.04 1.07 1.16
N CYS A 151 1.87 0.66 1.68
CA CYS A 151 1.08 1.44 2.63
C CYS A 151 1.11 0.86 4.04
N ASP A 152 1.01 1.72 5.06
CA ASP A 152 0.85 1.33 6.47
C ASP A 152 -0.63 1.13 6.85
N LYS A 153 -1.54 1.76 6.08
CA LYS A 153 -2.98 1.71 6.29
C LYS A 153 -3.70 1.61 4.96
N VAL A 154 -4.83 0.94 4.96
CA VAL A 154 -5.73 0.82 3.80
C VAL A 154 -7.13 1.29 4.18
N ALA A 155 -7.76 2.04 3.28
CA ALA A 155 -9.17 2.37 3.32
C ALA A 155 -9.89 1.60 2.19
N PHE A 156 -10.83 0.73 2.55
CA PHE A 156 -11.64 0.00 1.57
C PHE A 156 -12.85 0.84 1.18
N ILE A 157 -12.99 1.06 -0.13
CA ILE A 157 -14.10 1.85 -0.69
C ILE A 157 -14.96 0.91 -1.55
N ASN A 158 -16.27 0.96 -1.33
CA ASN A 158 -17.25 0.28 -2.16
C ASN A 158 -18.48 1.17 -2.32
N ASP A 159 -18.98 1.32 -3.55
CA ASP A 159 -20.11 2.21 -3.92
C ASP A 159 -19.93 3.65 -3.41
N GLY A 160 -18.69 4.17 -3.50
CA GLY A 160 -18.35 5.53 -3.08
C GLY A 160 -18.33 5.75 -1.55
N VAL A 161 -18.46 4.69 -0.75
CA VAL A 161 -18.47 4.74 0.71
C VAL A 161 -17.26 4.01 1.28
N ILE A 162 -16.58 4.62 2.24
CA ILE A 162 -15.51 3.97 3.01
C ILE A 162 -16.15 2.93 3.93
N LYS A 163 -15.90 1.64 3.68
CA LYS A 163 -16.43 0.52 4.45
C LYS A 163 -15.58 0.22 5.69
N ALA A 164 -14.26 0.33 5.56
CA ALA A 164 -13.34 0.11 6.67
C ALA A 164 -12.02 0.87 6.44
N VAL A 165 -11.32 1.18 7.53
CA VAL A 165 -9.94 1.69 7.51
C VAL A 165 -9.13 0.80 8.44
N GLU A 166 -8.13 0.09 7.91
CA GLU A 166 -7.36 -0.91 8.63
C GLU A 166 -5.85 -0.63 8.51
N LYS A 167 -5.08 -1.05 9.51
CA LYS A 167 -3.61 -1.03 9.43
C LYS A 167 -3.13 -2.25 8.67
N ILE A 168 -2.15 -2.06 7.80
CA ILE A 168 -1.42 -3.14 7.14
C ILE A 168 -0.19 -3.43 8.00
N ASN A 169 -0.18 -4.60 8.64
CA ASN A 169 0.95 -4.97 9.46
C ASN A 169 2.09 -5.52 8.60
N SER A 170 3.19 -4.80 8.56
CA SER A 170 4.50 -5.33 8.13
C SER A 170 5.12 -6.25 9.19
N ASP A 171 4.73 -6.08 10.45
CA ASP A 171 5.21 -6.88 11.57
C ASP A 171 4.07 -7.52 12.35
N THR A 172 4.29 -8.75 12.68
CA THR A 172 3.47 -9.82 13.21
C THR A 172 2.78 -9.59 14.57
N ASN A 173 2.66 -8.37 15.09
CA ASN A 173 2.32 -8.20 16.52
C ASN A 173 1.27 -7.15 16.89
N SER A 174 0.46 -6.61 15.97
CA SER A 174 -0.50 -5.57 16.38
C SER A 174 -1.84 -5.52 15.65
N MET A 175 -2.42 -6.67 15.31
CA MET A 175 -3.85 -6.85 15.50
C MET A 175 -3.96 -7.86 16.65
N GLU A 176 -4.38 -7.38 17.80
CA GLU A 176 -4.99 -8.19 18.84
C GLU A 176 -6.30 -8.78 18.32
N THR A 177 -6.19 -9.66 17.33
CA THR A 177 -7.19 -10.69 17.17
C THR A 177 -6.86 -11.69 18.26
N GLU A 178 -7.74 -11.86 19.22
CA GLU A 178 -7.65 -12.88 20.28
C GLU A 178 -7.40 -14.30 19.73
N LYS A 179 -7.32 -14.46 18.40
CA LYS A 179 -7.27 -15.75 17.70
C LYS A 179 -6.33 -15.74 16.51
N ASP A 180 -5.50 -16.77 16.42
CA ASP A 180 -4.66 -17.08 15.26
C ASP A 180 -5.39 -18.08 14.33
N ILE A 181 -5.22 -17.90 13.02
CA ILE A 181 -5.63 -18.89 12.02
C ILE A 181 -4.38 -19.64 11.57
N ILE A 182 -4.38 -20.96 11.79
CA ILE A 182 -3.26 -21.84 11.43
C ILE A 182 -3.72 -22.78 10.32
N CYS A 183 -2.90 -22.92 9.29
CA CYS A 183 -3.02 -23.98 8.31
C CYS A 183 -2.02 -25.09 8.66
N LEU A 184 -2.52 -26.33 8.79
CA LEU A 184 -1.75 -27.53 9.08
C LEU A 184 -1.84 -28.48 7.89
N VAL A 185 -0.70 -28.88 7.35
CA VAL A 185 -0.56 -29.90 6.31
C VAL A 185 0.03 -31.16 6.96
N SER A 186 -0.63 -32.29 6.75
CA SER A 186 -0.21 -33.59 7.25
C SER A 186 -0.62 -34.67 6.27
N ASN A 187 0.16 -35.75 6.21
CA ASN A 187 -0.14 -36.96 5.45
C ASN A 187 -1.04 -37.95 6.25
N ASP A 188 -1.25 -37.68 7.53
CA ASP A 188 -2.14 -38.51 8.36
C ASP A 188 -3.62 -38.22 8.05
N ASP A 189 -4.50 -39.09 8.52
CA ASP A 189 -5.94 -38.90 8.34
C ASP A 189 -6.42 -37.58 8.94
N LYS A 190 -6.82 -36.67 8.07
CA LYS A 190 -7.27 -35.31 8.43
C LYS A 190 -8.43 -35.33 9.43
N LYS A 191 -9.31 -36.34 9.37
CA LYS A 191 -10.45 -36.50 10.33
C LYS A 191 -9.98 -36.87 11.72
N MET A 192 -8.92 -37.69 11.82
CA MET A 192 -8.34 -38.05 13.13
C MET A 192 -7.72 -36.83 13.78
N ILE A 193 -6.94 -36.04 13.01
CA ILE A 193 -6.35 -34.77 13.50
C ILE A 193 -7.44 -33.77 13.89
N GLU A 194 -8.49 -33.62 13.08
CA GLU A 194 -9.60 -32.72 13.36
C GLU A 194 -10.29 -33.08 14.69
N ASN A 195 -10.55 -34.35 14.90
CA ASN A 195 -11.19 -34.81 16.14
C ASN A 195 -10.30 -34.60 17.37
N GLU A 196 -9.00 -34.77 17.24
CA GLU A 196 -8.05 -34.53 18.32
C GLU A 196 -7.89 -33.03 18.64
N VAL A 197 -7.77 -32.22 17.62
CA VAL A 197 -7.62 -30.77 17.75
C VAL A 197 -8.87 -30.10 18.34
N LYS A 198 -10.07 -30.57 18.01
CA LYS A 198 -11.34 -30.08 18.59
C LYS A 198 -11.50 -30.31 20.09
N LYS A 199 -10.74 -31.23 20.70
CA LYS A 199 -10.76 -31.48 22.15
C LYS A 199 -9.98 -30.40 22.93
N LEU A 200 -9.16 -29.61 22.25
CA LEU A 200 -8.28 -28.62 22.89
C LEU A 200 -9.05 -27.36 23.25
N THR A 201 -8.97 -26.95 24.51
CA THR A 201 -9.73 -25.80 25.04
C THR A 201 -9.38 -24.45 24.39
N TYR A 202 -8.16 -24.32 23.90
CA TYR A 202 -7.67 -23.11 23.23
C TYR A 202 -7.93 -23.10 21.72
N VAL A 203 -8.61 -24.11 21.18
CA VAL A 203 -9.04 -24.20 19.78
C VAL A 203 -10.51 -23.81 19.68
N SER A 204 -10.80 -22.81 18.88
CA SER A 204 -12.18 -22.33 18.66
C SER A 204 -12.88 -23.07 17.53
N SER A 205 -12.16 -23.45 16.48
CA SER A 205 -12.70 -24.24 15.37
C SER A 205 -11.59 -24.94 14.58
N CYS A 206 -11.94 -26.04 13.94
CA CYS A 206 -11.09 -26.76 13.00
C CYS A 206 -11.94 -27.19 11.81
N LYS A 207 -11.47 -26.92 10.58
CA LYS A 207 -12.12 -27.28 9.32
C LYS A 207 -11.10 -27.88 8.35
N ILE A 208 -11.52 -28.91 7.63
CA ILE A 208 -10.74 -29.47 6.52
C ILE A 208 -11.02 -28.66 5.26
N ASN A 209 -9.96 -28.24 4.56
CA ASN A 209 -10.03 -27.58 3.26
C ASN A 209 -9.06 -28.26 2.26
N ASP A 210 -9.03 -27.76 1.04
CA ASP A 210 -8.18 -28.33 -0.05
C ASP A 210 -6.68 -28.25 0.29
N LYS A 211 -6.26 -27.27 1.10
CA LYS A 211 -4.85 -27.05 1.48
C LYS A 211 -4.44 -27.83 2.74
N GLY A 212 -5.38 -28.35 3.53
CA GLY A 212 -5.08 -29.05 4.77
C GLY A 212 -6.17 -28.84 5.84
N LEU A 213 -5.76 -28.66 7.10
CA LEU A 213 -6.66 -28.31 8.21
C LEU A 213 -6.48 -26.84 8.57
N GLN A 214 -7.55 -26.08 8.51
CA GLN A 214 -7.60 -24.71 9.00
C GLN A 214 -8.08 -24.73 10.45
N ILE A 215 -7.24 -24.26 11.36
CA ILE A 215 -7.45 -24.29 12.80
C ILE A 215 -7.46 -22.85 13.32
N ILE A 216 -8.55 -22.47 14.01
CA ILE A 216 -8.65 -21.18 14.69
C ILE A 216 -8.41 -21.40 16.17
N LEU A 217 -7.37 -20.77 16.70
CA LEU A 217 -6.95 -20.95 18.09
C LEU A 217 -6.60 -19.62 18.76
N GLU A 218 -6.49 -19.61 20.09
CA GLU A 218 -6.04 -18.45 20.85
C GLU A 218 -4.63 -18.00 20.42
N SER A 219 -4.41 -16.70 20.37
CA SER A 219 -3.12 -16.13 19.98
C SER A 219 -1.98 -16.70 20.84
N ASN A 220 -0.83 -16.89 20.19
CA ASN A 220 0.38 -17.48 20.79
C ASN A 220 0.24 -18.96 21.24
N SER A 221 -0.80 -19.68 20.85
CA SER A 221 -1.01 -21.08 21.21
C SER A 221 -0.47 -22.09 20.17
N THR A 222 0.12 -21.61 19.06
CA THR A 222 0.66 -22.48 17.99
C THR A 222 1.67 -23.51 18.51
N SER A 223 2.61 -23.09 19.39
CA SER A 223 3.63 -24.00 19.97
C SER A 223 2.99 -25.09 20.83
N ARG A 224 1.87 -24.80 21.51
CA ARG A 224 1.11 -25.80 22.31
C ARG A 224 0.44 -26.80 21.38
N LEU A 225 -0.13 -26.33 20.26
CA LEU A 225 -0.73 -27.18 19.24
C LEU A 225 0.31 -28.15 18.64
N VAL A 226 1.47 -27.63 18.22
CA VAL A 226 2.55 -28.43 17.65
C VAL A 226 3.02 -29.51 18.63
N LYS A 227 3.25 -29.15 19.90
CA LYS A 227 3.65 -30.12 20.94
C LYS A 227 2.60 -31.19 21.14
N HIS A 228 1.31 -30.81 21.21
CA HIS A 228 0.22 -31.76 21.41
C HIS A 228 0.14 -32.77 20.26
N LEU A 229 0.21 -32.31 19.02
CA LEU A 229 0.15 -33.20 17.84
C LEU A 229 1.38 -34.11 17.78
N ALA A 230 2.58 -33.60 18.04
CA ALA A 230 3.81 -34.40 18.07
C ALA A 230 3.77 -35.47 19.18
N CYS A 231 3.28 -35.13 20.37
CA CYS A 231 3.13 -36.12 21.49
C CYS A 231 2.11 -37.20 21.16
N ASN A 232 1.15 -36.96 20.28
CA ASN A 232 0.18 -37.95 19.82
C ASN A 232 0.60 -38.65 18.52
N ASN A 233 1.90 -38.53 18.14
CA ASN A 233 2.51 -39.16 16.97
C ASN A 233 1.90 -38.78 15.62
N PHE A 234 1.33 -37.58 15.50
CA PHE A 234 0.91 -37.05 14.21
C PHE A 234 2.10 -36.45 13.45
N ASN A 235 2.18 -36.79 12.17
CA ASN A 235 3.22 -36.27 11.27
C ASN A 235 2.82 -34.90 10.73
N ILE A 236 3.54 -33.85 11.11
CA ILE A 236 3.33 -32.49 10.63
C ILE A 236 4.33 -32.25 9.49
N GLU A 237 3.83 -32.00 8.27
CA GLU A 237 4.66 -31.60 7.14
C GLU A 237 4.88 -30.09 7.12
N GLU A 238 3.77 -29.34 7.21
CA GLU A 238 3.83 -27.88 7.25
C GLU A 238 2.84 -27.36 8.29
N ILE A 239 3.24 -26.31 8.97
CA ILE A 239 2.36 -25.51 9.82
C ILE A 239 2.72 -24.03 9.65
N TYR A 240 1.73 -23.24 9.27
CA TYR A 240 1.93 -21.81 9.11
C TYR A 240 0.69 -21.02 9.53
N LYS A 241 0.92 -19.78 9.96
CA LYS A 241 -0.17 -18.86 10.23
C LYS A 241 -0.76 -18.37 8.90
N GLU A 242 -2.03 -18.69 8.69
CA GLU A 242 -2.76 -18.14 7.57
C GLU A 242 -3.08 -16.66 7.87
N ARG A 243 -2.46 -15.78 7.12
CA ARG A 243 -2.77 -14.37 7.20
C ARG A 243 -3.94 -14.11 6.27
N LYS A 244 -5.00 -13.48 6.78
CA LYS A 244 -6.04 -12.93 5.91
C LYS A 244 -5.36 -11.87 5.05
N GLY A 245 -5.14 -12.19 3.79
CA GLY A 245 -4.64 -11.23 2.82
C GLY A 245 -5.64 -10.09 2.62
N LEU A 246 -5.16 -8.94 2.16
CA LEU A 246 -6.06 -7.81 1.81
C LEU A 246 -7.13 -8.24 0.80
N GLU A 247 -6.84 -9.18 -0.09
CA GLU A 247 -7.80 -9.73 -1.07
C GLU A 247 -9.00 -10.38 -0.38
N GLN A 248 -8.75 -11.27 0.58
CA GLN A 248 -9.82 -11.93 1.32
C GLN A 248 -10.64 -10.92 2.12
N ARG A 249 -9.96 -9.93 2.73
CA ARG A 249 -10.63 -8.86 3.47
C ARG A 249 -11.48 -7.98 2.56
N TYR A 250 -10.97 -7.65 1.38
CA TYR A 250 -11.72 -6.92 0.36
C TYR A 250 -13.00 -7.68 -0.05
N MET A 251 -12.90 -8.99 -0.34
CA MET A 251 -14.05 -9.82 -0.72
C MET A 251 -15.10 -9.88 0.41
N GLU A 252 -14.67 -10.03 1.67
CA GLU A 252 -15.59 -10.00 2.83
C GLU A 252 -16.38 -8.69 2.91
N LEU A 253 -15.73 -7.54 2.63
CA LEU A 253 -16.35 -6.21 2.72
C LEU A 253 -17.22 -5.87 1.52
N VAL A 254 -16.92 -6.43 0.35
CA VAL A 254 -17.66 -6.20 -0.91
C VAL A 254 -18.78 -7.22 -1.06
N GLU A 255 -18.52 -8.52 -0.87
CA GLU A 255 -19.51 -9.60 -1.03
C GLU A 255 -20.43 -9.75 0.19
N GLY A 256 -19.95 -9.41 1.40
CA GLY A 256 -20.78 -9.38 2.61
C GLY A 256 -21.95 -8.38 2.56
N GLY A 257 -22.01 -7.53 1.53
CA GLY A 257 -23.12 -6.63 1.23
C GLY A 257 -24.18 -7.21 0.28
N ILE A 258 -23.97 -8.43 -0.23
CA ILE A 258 -24.91 -9.14 -1.12
C ILE A 258 -25.60 -10.26 -0.32
N ARG A 259 -26.28 -9.90 0.78
CA ARG A 259 -27.30 -10.75 1.44
C ARG A 259 -28.47 -9.92 1.87
#